data_3c2aa7e84e6a304b2f85a42c60e105b3
#
_entry.id   3c2aa7e84e6a304b2f85a42c60e105b3
#
_cell.length_a   1.000
_cell.length_b   1.000
_cell.length_c   1.000
_cell.angle_alpha   90.00
_cell.angle_beta   90.00
_cell.angle_gamma   90.00
#
_symmetry.space_group_name_H-M   'P 1'
#
loop_
_entity.id
_entity.type
_entity.pdbx_description
1 polymer ?
#
loop_
_entity_poly.entity_id
_entity_poly.type
_entity_poly.pdbx_seq_one_letter_code
_entity_poly.pdbx_strand_id
1 'polypeptide(L)'
;MKKIYFRADASATIGYGHFIRTLALADMLKDDFDCTFFTCHPTSYQVSEMEKVCPFVTLQEEAHYDEFLSSLQGDEIVVLDNYFFTTDYQRAIKQKGCRLVCVDDMHDKHYVADVVINHGQTNPALFDVEFYTRLCLGFDWALLRKPFLEAAKRKSISSDRIEKVAVCFGGSDIHDITGYFVNQVLRLCTVNSITAVVGDAYTPHSSCVQDSRLVYRSRLTAQEMADLFCDSDLVICSASSVCIEALACGAKVAAGWYVDNQKEFYDLLISNGWIIGLGNVRQPSVDLCNAVSYTHLRAHET
;
A
#
# COMPACT_ATOMS: atom_id res chain seq x y z
N MET A 1 21.35 -12.60 -16.67
CA MET A 1 20.34 -11.53 -16.59
C MET A 1 20.97 -10.33 -15.88
N LYS A 2 20.43 -9.12 -16.09
CA LYS A 2 20.89 -7.93 -15.39
C LYS A 2 20.40 -7.98 -13.94
N LYS A 3 21.25 -7.58 -12.98
CA LYS A 3 20.92 -7.61 -11.56
C LYS A 3 20.06 -6.42 -11.16
N ILE A 4 19.04 -6.65 -10.32
CA ILE A 4 18.29 -5.62 -9.64
C ILE A 4 18.33 -5.88 -8.15
N TYR A 5 18.76 -4.89 -7.37
CA TYR A 5 18.77 -4.92 -5.91
C TYR A 5 17.69 -4.00 -5.37
N PHE A 6 16.74 -4.59 -4.67
CA PHE A 6 15.63 -3.88 -4.03
C PHE A 6 15.99 -3.63 -2.57
N ARG A 7 15.86 -2.40 -2.12
CA ARG A 7 16.15 -2.02 -0.74
C ARG A 7 14.96 -1.32 -0.12
N ALA A 8 14.24 -2.02 0.75
CA ALA A 8 13.11 -1.50 1.51
C ALA A 8 13.00 -2.19 2.87
N ASP A 9 12.58 -1.44 3.88
CA ASP A 9 12.30 -1.93 5.22
C ASP A 9 10.82 -1.82 5.58
N ALA A 10 10.39 -2.63 6.53
CA ALA A 10 9.13 -2.47 7.23
C ALA A 10 9.34 -2.63 8.73
N SER A 11 8.55 -1.91 9.51
CA SER A 11 8.52 -2.03 10.95
C SER A 11 7.13 -1.68 11.48
N ALA A 12 6.91 -1.89 12.77
CA ALA A 12 5.65 -1.47 13.42
C ALA A 12 5.41 0.06 13.32
N THR A 13 6.48 0.85 13.18
CA THR A 13 6.41 2.32 13.07
C THR A 13 6.28 2.80 11.63
N ILE A 14 6.99 2.18 10.68
CA ILE A 14 6.98 2.55 9.25
C ILE A 14 5.78 1.93 8.54
N GLY A 15 5.27 0.79 9.05
CA GLY A 15 4.26 -0.02 8.37
C GLY A 15 4.86 -0.93 7.28
N TYR A 16 4.00 -1.69 6.62
CA TYR A 16 4.40 -2.67 5.60
C TYR A 16 4.33 -2.12 4.16
N GLY A 17 3.83 -0.91 3.95
CA GLY A 17 3.56 -0.35 2.62
C GLY A 17 4.77 -0.35 1.69
N HIS A 18 5.91 0.15 2.17
CA HIS A 18 7.17 0.18 1.41
C HIS A 18 7.63 -1.21 0.99
N PHE A 19 7.69 -2.13 1.96
CA PHE A 19 8.06 -3.52 1.71
C PHE A 19 7.16 -4.18 0.67
N ILE A 20 5.84 -4.08 0.85
CA ILE A 20 4.85 -4.74 -0.01
C ILE A 20 4.93 -4.22 -1.45
N ARG A 21 4.97 -2.89 -1.65
CA ARG A 21 5.02 -2.35 -3.01
C ARG A 21 6.35 -2.61 -3.70
N THR A 22 7.46 -2.57 -2.97
CA THR A 22 8.78 -2.89 -3.52
C THR A 22 8.91 -4.37 -3.85
N LEU A 23 8.37 -5.26 -3.02
CA LEU A 23 8.34 -6.69 -3.32
C LEU A 23 7.42 -7.01 -4.50
N ALA A 24 6.31 -6.27 -4.65
CA ALA A 24 5.46 -6.38 -5.84
C ALA A 24 6.21 -6.01 -7.12
N LEU A 25 7.04 -4.95 -7.09
CA LEU A 25 7.89 -4.59 -8.21
C LEU A 25 8.94 -5.69 -8.51
N ALA A 26 9.53 -6.29 -7.48
CA ALA A 26 10.44 -7.42 -7.66
C ALA A 26 9.73 -8.64 -8.31
N ASP A 27 8.51 -8.95 -7.88
CA ASP A 27 7.71 -10.04 -8.48
C ASP A 27 7.34 -9.78 -9.95
N MET A 28 7.10 -8.51 -10.33
CA MET A 28 6.86 -8.12 -11.72
C MET A 28 8.09 -8.29 -12.62
N LEU A 29 9.29 -8.17 -12.06
CA LEU A 29 10.56 -8.12 -12.81
C LEU A 29 11.39 -9.40 -12.75
N LYS A 30 11.08 -10.33 -11.85
CA LYS A 30 11.90 -11.52 -11.57
C LYS A 30 12.10 -12.48 -12.75
N ASP A 31 11.18 -12.48 -13.72
CA ASP A 31 11.29 -13.35 -14.90
C ASP A 31 12.30 -12.80 -15.93
N ASP A 32 12.57 -11.48 -15.91
CA ASP A 32 13.46 -10.79 -16.85
C ASP A 32 14.80 -10.38 -16.23
N PHE A 33 14.89 -10.32 -14.90
CA PHE A 33 16.04 -9.81 -14.15
C PHE A 33 16.45 -10.76 -13.02
N ASP A 34 17.72 -10.68 -12.63
CA ASP A 34 18.25 -11.34 -11.42
C ASP A 34 17.99 -10.45 -10.20
N CYS A 35 16.88 -10.72 -9.53
CA CYS A 35 16.38 -9.89 -8.43
C CYS A 35 16.91 -10.37 -7.08
N THR A 36 17.35 -9.44 -6.22
CA THR A 36 17.70 -9.70 -4.82
C THR A 36 17.11 -8.60 -3.93
N PHE A 37 16.46 -8.99 -2.85
CA PHE A 37 15.86 -8.07 -1.88
C PHE A 37 16.77 -7.87 -0.66
N PHE A 38 16.97 -6.63 -0.22
CA PHE A 38 17.75 -6.26 0.95
C PHE A 38 16.86 -5.57 1.97
N THR A 39 16.88 -6.02 3.21
CA THR A 39 16.05 -5.45 4.29
C THR A 39 16.68 -5.65 5.66
N CYS A 40 16.31 -4.83 6.63
CA CYS A 40 16.68 -4.99 8.04
C CYS A 40 15.56 -5.70 8.80
N HIS A 41 15.93 -6.54 9.78
CA HIS A 41 15.03 -7.19 10.74
C HIS A 41 13.71 -7.74 10.14
N PRO A 42 13.75 -8.56 9.08
CA PRO A 42 12.53 -9.04 8.49
C PRO A 42 11.75 -9.93 9.48
N THR A 43 10.47 -9.70 9.58
CA THR A 43 9.54 -10.58 10.31
C THR A 43 9.39 -11.91 9.57
N SER A 44 8.89 -12.94 10.26
CA SER A 44 8.59 -14.24 9.62
C SER A 44 7.64 -14.12 8.42
N TYR A 45 6.71 -13.16 8.48
CA TYR A 45 5.83 -12.84 7.36
C TYR A 45 6.62 -12.31 6.16
N GLN A 46 7.50 -11.34 6.37
CA GLN A 46 8.33 -10.76 5.28
C GLN A 46 9.25 -11.83 4.65
N VAL A 47 9.88 -12.66 5.48
CA VAL A 47 10.70 -13.80 5.01
C VAL A 47 9.88 -14.69 4.09
N SER A 48 8.72 -15.15 4.56
CA SER A 48 7.82 -16.02 3.78
C SER A 48 7.36 -15.39 2.46
N GLU A 49 7.16 -14.07 2.41
CA GLU A 49 6.76 -13.41 1.16
C GLU A 49 7.96 -13.23 0.21
N MET A 50 9.14 -12.87 0.72
CA MET A 50 10.36 -12.75 -0.10
C MET A 50 10.77 -14.09 -0.73
N GLU A 51 10.72 -15.18 0.02
CA GLU A 51 11.06 -16.53 -0.48
C GLU A 51 10.23 -16.97 -1.68
N LYS A 52 9.02 -16.44 -1.85
CA LYS A 52 8.15 -16.69 -3.02
C LYS A 52 8.56 -15.90 -4.26
N VAL A 53 9.32 -14.83 -4.07
CA VAL A 53 9.61 -13.86 -5.12
C VAL A 53 11.06 -13.93 -5.57
N CYS A 54 12.02 -13.73 -4.67
CA CYS A 54 13.44 -13.69 -5.00
C CYS A 54 14.32 -13.95 -3.76
N PRO A 55 15.61 -14.25 -3.92
CA PRO A 55 16.59 -14.27 -2.84
C PRO A 55 16.60 -12.95 -2.06
N PHE A 56 16.92 -13.02 -0.77
CA PHE A 56 17.05 -11.82 0.06
C PHE A 56 18.29 -11.86 0.97
N VAL A 57 18.70 -10.67 1.38
CA VAL A 57 19.82 -10.45 2.31
C VAL A 57 19.32 -9.63 3.48
N THR A 58 19.57 -10.10 4.69
CA THR A 58 19.30 -9.32 5.91
C THR A 58 20.53 -8.49 6.26
N LEU A 59 20.31 -7.17 6.39
CA LEU A 59 21.34 -6.20 6.76
C LEU A 59 21.33 -5.95 8.26
N GLN A 60 22.50 -5.56 8.81
CA GLN A 60 22.64 -5.16 10.21
C GLN A 60 22.14 -3.72 10.39
N GLU A 61 21.33 -3.46 11.42
CA GLU A 61 20.66 -2.16 11.60
C GLU A 61 21.64 -0.98 11.69
N GLU A 62 22.71 -1.11 12.45
CA GLU A 62 23.68 -0.04 12.62
C GLU A 62 24.58 0.17 11.39
N ALA A 63 24.69 -0.81 10.50
CA ALA A 63 25.61 -0.79 9.35
C ALA A 63 24.91 -0.89 7.99
N HIS A 64 23.58 -0.91 7.95
CA HIS A 64 22.81 -1.25 6.75
C HIS A 64 23.11 -0.37 5.52
N TYR A 65 23.51 0.89 5.73
CA TYR A 65 23.89 1.77 4.62
C TYR A 65 25.22 1.33 4.00
N ASP A 66 26.24 1.10 4.82
CA ASP A 66 27.57 0.73 4.37
C ASP A 66 27.61 -0.72 3.85
N GLU A 67 26.90 -1.63 4.49
CA GLU A 67 26.79 -3.02 4.03
C GLU A 67 26.14 -3.08 2.65
N PHE A 68 25.02 -2.36 2.45
CA PHE A 68 24.38 -2.32 1.15
C PHE A 68 25.28 -1.69 0.08
N LEU A 69 25.92 -0.52 0.37
CA LEU A 69 26.86 0.10 -0.56
C LEU A 69 28.05 -0.81 -0.88
N SER A 70 28.53 -1.60 0.08
CA SER A 70 29.65 -2.53 -0.10
C SER A 70 29.26 -3.74 -0.97
N SER A 71 27.98 -4.09 -1.06
CA SER A 71 27.48 -5.17 -1.92
C SER A 71 27.42 -4.78 -3.41
N LEU A 72 27.46 -3.49 -3.73
CA LEU A 72 27.34 -2.98 -5.09
C LEU A 72 28.66 -3.07 -5.87
N GLN A 73 28.59 -3.62 -7.08
CA GLN A 73 29.70 -3.74 -8.04
C GLN A 73 29.69 -2.63 -9.09
N GLY A 74 28.57 -1.94 -9.29
CA GLY A 74 28.42 -0.81 -10.20
C GLY A 74 27.68 -1.11 -11.51
N ASP A 75 27.27 -2.35 -11.72
CA ASP A 75 26.49 -2.78 -12.90
C ASP A 75 25.03 -3.09 -12.58
N GLU A 76 24.65 -2.99 -11.31
CA GLU A 76 23.28 -3.24 -10.85
C GLU A 76 22.33 -2.09 -11.15
N ILE A 77 21.05 -2.42 -11.18
CA ILE A 77 19.96 -1.47 -10.98
C ILE A 77 19.61 -1.55 -9.50
N VAL A 78 19.60 -0.41 -8.82
CA VAL A 78 19.18 -0.31 -7.41
C VAL A 78 17.81 0.32 -7.34
N VAL A 79 16.89 -0.28 -6.58
CA VAL A 79 15.58 0.27 -6.27
C VAL A 79 15.53 0.60 -4.78
N LEU A 80 15.30 1.87 -4.44
CA LEU A 80 15.16 2.36 -3.06
C LEU A 80 13.71 2.72 -2.78
N ASP A 81 13.20 2.28 -1.65
CA ASP A 81 11.87 2.65 -1.14
C ASP A 81 11.89 2.73 0.39
N ASN A 82 12.08 3.90 0.91
CA ASN A 82 11.85 4.37 2.30
C ASN A 82 12.20 5.86 2.42
N TYR A 83 11.67 6.52 3.46
CA TYR A 83 11.84 7.96 3.70
C TYR A 83 13.26 8.36 4.09
N PHE A 84 14.01 7.46 4.73
CA PHE A 84 15.35 7.72 5.25
C PHE A 84 16.48 7.73 4.19
N PHE A 85 16.20 7.34 2.94
CA PHE A 85 17.19 7.42 1.87
C PHE A 85 17.37 8.85 1.38
N THR A 86 18.45 9.49 1.82
CA THR A 86 18.79 10.88 1.50
C THR A 86 19.33 11.02 0.07
N THR A 87 19.34 12.26 -0.43
CA THR A 87 20.02 12.60 -1.71
C THR A 87 21.48 12.20 -1.71
N ASP A 88 22.21 12.35 -0.59
CA ASP A 88 23.61 11.97 -0.51
C ASP A 88 23.81 10.46 -0.60
N TYR A 89 22.91 9.67 -0.02
CA TYR A 89 22.93 8.22 -0.19
C TYR A 89 22.65 7.80 -1.65
N GLN A 90 21.72 8.47 -2.31
CA GLN A 90 21.48 8.29 -3.75
C GLN A 90 22.74 8.60 -4.57
N ARG A 91 23.45 9.69 -4.25
CA ARG A 91 24.74 10.05 -4.90
C ARG A 91 25.79 8.97 -4.69
N ALA A 92 25.90 8.41 -3.48
CA ALA A 92 26.86 7.35 -3.19
C ALA A 92 26.61 6.09 -4.05
N ILE A 93 25.35 5.71 -4.25
CA ILE A 93 24.95 4.59 -5.15
C ILE A 93 25.31 4.94 -6.61
N LYS A 94 25.01 6.14 -7.07
CA LYS A 94 25.33 6.59 -8.43
C LYS A 94 26.85 6.64 -8.67
N GLN A 95 27.65 7.03 -7.66
CA GLN A 95 29.13 7.04 -7.72
C GLN A 95 29.73 5.64 -7.85
N LYS A 96 29.04 4.60 -7.39
CA LYS A 96 29.42 3.20 -7.64
C LYS A 96 29.25 2.78 -9.11
N GLY A 97 28.49 3.54 -9.91
CA GLY A 97 28.19 3.21 -11.30
C GLY A 97 26.80 2.62 -11.52
N CYS A 98 26.04 2.38 -10.47
CA CYS A 98 24.70 1.78 -10.54
C CYS A 98 23.69 2.71 -11.21
N ARG A 99 22.67 2.12 -11.84
CA ARG A 99 21.42 2.84 -12.14
C ARG A 99 20.53 2.84 -10.92
N LEU A 100 19.80 3.94 -10.72
CA LEU A 100 19.02 4.14 -9.52
C LEU A 100 17.55 4.41 -9.87
N VAL A 101 16.66 3.69 -9.19
CA VAL A 101 15.22 3.90 -9.18
C VAL A 101 14.80 4.25 -7.75
N CYS A 102 14.04 5.30 -7.56
CA CYS A 102 13.41 5.63 -6.28
C CYS A 102 11.90 5.43 -6.39
N VAL A 103 11.32 4.66 -5.46
CA VAL A 103 9.88 4.65 -5.23
C VAL A 103 9.60 5.66 -4.14
N ASP A 104 8.71 6.59 -4.41
CA ASP A 104 8.47 7.75 -3.56
C ASP A 104 6.98 8.01 -3.35
N ASP A 105 6.63 8.71 -2.27
CA ASP A 105 5.30 9.21 -1.98
C ASP A 105 5.31 10.58 -1.27
N MET A 106 6.51 11.20 -1.14
CA MET A 106 6.70 12.45 -0.38
C MET A 106 7.19 13.61 -1.25
N HIS A 107 7.91 13.35 -2.35
CA HIS A 107 8.58 14.34 -3.23
C HIS A 107 9.28 15.49 -2.45
N ASP A 108 9.86 15.15 -1.28
CA ASP A 108 10.39 16.09 -0.28
C ASP A 108 11.92 16.32 -0.38
N LYS A 109 12.56 15.77 -1.41
CA LYS A 109 14.02 15.84 -1.58
C LYS A 109 14.42 15.99 -3.05
N HIS A 110 15.66 16.36 -3.28
CA HIS A 110 16.26 16.30 -4.62
C HIS A 110 16.62 14.86 -4.98
N TYR A 111 16.15 14.38 -6.15
CA TYR A 111 16.42 13.02 -6.64
C TYR A 111 17.50 13.03 -7.71
N VAL A 112 18.58 12.27 -7.50
CA VAL A 112 19.59 11.97 -8.51
C VAL A 112 19.38 10.60 -9.17
N ALA A 113 18.20 10.04 -9.01
CA ALA A 113 17.79 8.77 -9.58
C ALA A 113 17.58 8.86 -11.10
N ASP A 114 17.76 7.74 -11.81
CA ASP A 114 17.44 7.64 -13.24
C ASP A 114 15.91 7.57 -13.44
N VAL A 115 15.19 7.00 -12.48
CA VAL A 115 13.72 6.90 -12.48
C VAL A 115 13.18 7.19 -11.10
N VAL A 116 12.09 7.97 -11.02
CA VAL A 116 11.27 8.13 -9.80
C VAL A 116 9.86 7.64 -10.10
N ILE A 117 9.36 6.72 -9.27
CA ILE A 117 8.01 6.18 -9.37
C ILE A 117 7.19 6.75 -8.21
N ASN A 118 6.09 7.43 -8.52
CA ASN A 118 5.15 7.91 -7.51
C ASN A 118 3.72 7.76 -8.04
N HIS A 119 2.96 6.83 -7.47
CA HIS A 119 1.58 6.57 -7.88
C HIS A 119 0.57 7.54 -7.27
N GLY A 120 0.96 8.28 -6.23
CA GLY A 120 0.09 9.20 -5.48
C GLY A 120 0.10 10.63 -6.01
N GLN A 121 0.99 10.98 -6.96
CA GLN A 121 1.13 12.32 -7.50
C GLN A 121 1.16 12.30 -9.03
N THR A 122 0.56 13.30 -9.66
CA THR A 122 0.51 13.44 -11.13
C THR A 122 1.18 14.70 -11.64
N ASN A 123 1.50 15.67 -10.77
CA ASN A 123 2.12 16.93 -11.16
C ASN A 123 3.65 16.85 -11.11
N PRO A 124 4.36 16.82 -12.27
CA PRO A 124 5.82 16.71 -12.30
C PRO A 124 6.53 17.96 -11.73
N ALA A 125 5.88 19.11 -11.66
CA ALA A 125 6.47 20.34 -11.15
C ALA A 125 6.75 20.33 -9.64
N LEU A 126 6.21 19.35 -8.91
CA LEU A 126 6.45 19.17 -7.48
C LEU A 126 7.75 18.39 -7.18
N PHE A 127 8.38 17.80 -8.19
CA PHE A 127 9.58 16.98 -8.01
C PHE A 127 10.84 17.77 -8.34
N ASP A 128 11.76 17.83 -7.38
CA ASP A 128 13.11 18.33 -7.60
C ASP A 128 14.02 17.17 -8.07
N VAL A 129 14.34 17.14 -9.37
CA VAL A 129 15.01 16.02 -10.03
C VAL A 129 16.10 16.49 -10.97
N GLU A 130 17.02 15.61 -11.29
CA GLU A 130 18.01 15.84 -12.35
C GLU A 130 17.34 15.85 -13.74
N PHE A 131 17.96 16.56 -14.71
CA PHE A 131 17.42 16.70 -16.07
C PHE A 131 17.26 15.37 -16.82
N TYR A 132 17.99 14.33 -16.43
CA TYR A 132 17.91 12.99 -17.01
C TYR A 132 16.90 12.08 -16.32
N THR A 133 16.35 12.49 -15.18
CA THR A 133 15.43 11.66 -14.40
C THR A 133 14.09 11.49 -15.11
N ARG A 134 13.69 10.25 -15.29
CA ARG A 134 12.34 9.94 -15.77
C ARG A 134 11.38 9.87 -14.59
N LEU A 135 10.32 10.67 -14.64
CA LEU A 135 9.20 10.60 -13.70
C LEU A 135 8.13 9.63 -14.21
N CYS A 136 7.74 8.70 -13.37
CA CYS A 136 6.69 7.71 -13.56
C CYS A 136 5.59 8.00 -12.55
N LEU A 137 4.63 8.87 -12.91
CA LEU A 137 3.66 9.45 -11.99
C LEU A 137 2.25 8.94 -12.26
N GLY A 138 1.46 8.84 -11.18
CA GLY A 138 0.05 8.49 -11.24
C GLY A 138 -0.21 6.98 -11.21
N PHE A 139 -1.49 6.62 -11.29
CA PHE A 139 -1.97 5.26 -11.07
C PHE A 139 -1.50 4.22 -12.11
N ASP A 140 -1.14 4.64 -13.31
CA ASP A 140 -0.54 3.75 -14.32
C ASP A 140 0.78 3.11 -13.84
N TRP A 141 1.37 3.69 -12.80
CA TRP A 141 2.60 3.22 -12.17
C TRP A 141 2.38 2.63 -10.78
N ALA A 142 1.14 2.26 -10.45
CA ALA A 142 0.85 1.61 -9.17
C ALA A 142 1.49 0.23 -9.07
N LEU A 143 2.21 0.01 -7.99
CA LEU A 143 2.92 -1.24 -7.73
C LEU A 143 2.00 -2.20 -6.97
N LEU A 144 1.29 -3.04 -7.72
CA LEU A 144 0.33 -4.00 -7.18
C LEU A 144 0.88 -5.42 -7.17
N ARG A 145 0.61 -6.17 -6.11
CA ARG A 145 0.92 -7.59 -6.04
C ARG A 145 0.13 -8.38 -7.10
N LYS A 146 0.72 -9.44 -7.61
CA LYS A 146 0.19 -10.24 -8.74
C LYS A 146 -1.30 -10.64 -8.61
N PRO A 147 -1.82 -11.11 -7.44
CA PRO A 147 -3.24 -11.45 -7.30
C PRO A 147 -4.19 -10.28 -7.59
N PHE A 148 -3.80 -9.06 -7.25
CA PHE A 148 -4.61 -7.85 -7.52
C PHE A 148 -4.55 -7.45 -8.99
N LEU A 149 -3.41 -7.62 -9.66
CA LEU A 149 -3.29 -7.44 -11.12
C LEU A 149 -4.17 -8.44 -11.88
N GLU A 150 -4.26 -9.69 -11.39
CA GLU A 150 -5.16 -10.69 -11.96
C GLU A 150 -6.63 -10.37 -11.67
N ALA A 151 -6.94 -9.87 -10.47
CA ALA A 151 -8.28 -9.41 -10.12
C ALA A 151 -8.75 -8.26 -11.01
N ALA A 152 -7.88 -7.27 -11.27
CA ALA A 152 -8.19 -6.11 -12.13
C ALA A 152 -8.59 -6.49 -13.57
N LYS A 153 -8.17 -7.66 -14.07
CA LYS A 153 -8.56 -8.18 -15.39
C LYS A 153 -9.99 -8.74 -15.42
N ARG A 154 -10.57 -9.00 -14.25
CA ARG A 154 -11.92 -9.57 -14.14
C ARG A 154 -12.96 -8.44 -14.20
N LYS A 155 -14.08 -8.66 -14.88
CA LYS A 155 -15.19 -7.72 -14.80
C LYS A 155 -15.81 -7.79 -13.41
N SER A 156 -15.75 -6.69 -12.67
CA SER A 156 -16.48 -6.56 -11.42
C SER A 156 -17.98 -6.47 -11.70
N ILE A 157 -18.77 -7.27 -10.99
CA ILE A 157 -20.22 -7.11 -10.94
C ILE A 157 -20.50 -6.28 -9.69
N SER A 158 -20.61 -4.97 -9.86
CA SER A 158 -20.99 -4.09 -8.75
C SER A 158 -22.40 -4.42 -8.29
N SER A 159 -22.53 -4.87 -7.04
CA SER A 159 -23.84 -4.96 -6.37
C SER A 159 -24.32 -3.57 -5.96
N ASP A 160 -25.59 -3.27 -6.17
CA ASP A 160 -26.19 -2.03 -5.63
C ASP A 160 -26.43 -2.13 -4.11
N ARG A 161 -26.44 -3.33 -3.56
CA ARG A 161 -26.59 -3.59 -2.13
C ARG A 161 -25.25 -3.82 -1.47
N ILE A 162 -25.06 -3.25 -0.29
CA ILE A 162 -23.90 -3.52 0.55
C ILE A 162 -24.31 -4.54 1.61
N GLU A 163 -23.85 -5.76 1.43
CA GLU A 163 -24.11 -6.90 2.28
C GLU A 163 -22.83 -7.46 2.92
N LYS A 164 -21.70 -7.40 2.18
CA LYS A 164 -20.40 -7.88 2.62
C LYS A 164 -19.40 -6.71 2.71
N VAL A 165 -18.82 -6.51 3.87
CA VAL A 165 -17.89 -5.41 4.12
C VAL A 165 -16.55 -5.94 4.62
N ALA A 166 -15.45 -5.51 3.99
CA ALA A 166 -14.11 -5.67 4.54
C ALA A 166 -13.63 -4.36 5.17
N VAL A 167 -12.97 -4.45 6.33
CA VAL A 167 -12.36 -3.31 7.03
C VAL A 167 -10.87 -3.59 7.21
N CYS A 168 -9.99 -2.70 6.73
CA CYS A 168 -8.54 -2.90 6.76
C CYS A 168 -7.77 -1.58 6.87
N PHE A 169 -7.30 -1.23 8.06
CA PHE A 169 -6.49 -0.03 8.31
C PHE A 169 -4.98 -0.31 8.49
N GLY A 170 -4.53 -1.51 8.03
CA GLY A 170 -3.14 -1.92 8.06
C GLY A 170 -2.75 -2.69 9.32
N GLY A 171 -1.45 -3.06 9.38
CA GLY A 171 -0.95 -4.00 10.41
C GLY A 171 -0.76 -3.40 11.80
N SER A 172 -0.68 -2.07 11.92
CA SER A 172 -0.37 -1.38 13.18
C SER A 172 -1.45 -0.36 13.55
N ASP A 173 -2.71 -0.79 13.59
CA ASP A 173 -3.85 0.08 13.96
C ASP A 173 -3.86 0.37 15.48
N ILE A 174 -2.91 1.18 15.93
CA ILE A 174 -2.72 1.56 17.35
C ILE A 174 -3.82 2.48 17.88
N HIS A 175 -4.65 3.03 17.01
CA HIS A 175 -5.75 3.95 17.37
C HIS A 175 -7.12 3.26 17.34
N ASP A 176 -7.17 1.95 17.07
CA ASP A 176 -8.40 1.17 16.93
C ASP A 176 -9.41 1.79 15.94
N ILE A 177 -8.88 2.31 14.83
CA ILE A 177 -9.68 2.85 13.72
C ILE A 177 -10.57 1.74 13.14
N THR A 178 -10.04 0.51 13.07
CA THR A 178 -10.78 -0.69 12.66
C THR A 178 -12.01 -0.90 13.54
N GLY A 179 -11.87 -0.89 14.86
CA GLY A 179 -12.99 -1.07 15.81
C GLY A 179 -14.03 0.04 15.68
N TYR A 180 -13.60 1.28 15.47
CA TYR A 180 -14.51 2.40 15.23
C TYR A 180 -15.39 2.15 13.99
N PHE A 181 -14.80 1.79 12.83
CA PHE A 181 -15.56 1.57 11.61
C PHE A 181 -16.37 0.27 11.64
N VAL A 182 -15.88 -0.80 12.26
CA VAL A 182 -16.65 -2.02 12.51
C VAL A 182 -17.94 -1.69 13.25
N ASN A 183 -17.87 -0.89 14.34
CA ASN A 183 -19.05 -0.47 15.08
C ASN A 183 -20.03 0.37 14.25
N GLN A 184 -19.56 1.16 13.29
CA GLN A 184 -20.45 1.87 12.37
C GLN A 184 -21.13 0.91 11.38
N VAL A 185 -20.36 -0.02 10.78
CA VAL A 185 -20.88 -1.02 9.84
C VAL A 185 -21.93 -1.91 10.48
N LEU A 186 -21.74 -2.29 11.74
CA LEU A 186 -22.71 -3.10 12.50
C LEU A 186 -24.10 -2.46 12.64
N ARG A 187 -24.21 -1.14 12.51
CA ARG A 187 -25.48 -0.40 12.51
C ARG A 187 -26.21 -0.48 11.17
N LEU A 188 -25.55 -0.90 10.10
CA LEU A 188 -26.16 -1.06 8.77
C LEU A 188 -26.98 -2.35 8.74
N CYS A 189 -28.31 -2.23 8.58
CA CYS A 189 -29.22 -3.38 8.59
C CYS A 189 -29.05 -4.29 7.38
N THR A 190 -28.47 -3.81 6.27
CA THR A 190 -28.25 -4.58 5.04
C THR A 190 -27.02 -5.47 5.12
N VAL A 191 -26.07 -5.17 6.02
CA VAL A 191 -24.80 -5.89 6.14
C VAL A 191 -25.02 -7.20 6.89
N ASN A 192 -24.65 -8.28 6.24
CA ASN A 192 -24.75 -9.63 6.79
C ASN A 192 -23.38 -10.29 7.06
N SER A 193 -22.28 -9.71 6.55
CA SER A 193 -20.92 -10.21 6.79
C SER A 193 -19.91 -9.05 6.89
N ILE A 194 -19.07 -9.09 7.92
CA ILE A 194 -18.01 -8.13 8.17
C ILE A 194 -16.71 -8.89 8.41
N THR A 195 -15.70 -8.65 7.60
CA THR A 195 -14.35 -9.17 7.82
C THR A 195 -13.41 -8.01 8.17
N ALA A 196 -12.93 -7.97 9.39
CA ALA A 196 -11.92 -7.01 9.84
C ALA A 196 -10.52 -7.64 9.70
N VAL A 197 -9.69 -7.09 8.81
CA VAL A 197 -8.30 -7.52 8.64
C VAL A 197 -7.39 -6.68 9.52
N VAL A 198 -6.70 -7.34 10.43
CA VAL A 198 -5.89 -6.69 11.48
C VAL A 198 -4.49 -7.30 11.54
N GLY A 199 -3.55 -6.54 12.09
CA GLY A 199 -2.19 -7.06 12.35
C GLY A 199 -2.16 -7.96 13.59
N ASP A 200 -1.06 -8.71 13.74
CA ASP A 200 -0.87 -9.65 14.85
C ASP A 200 -0.90 -8.99 16.23
N ALA A 201 -0.49 -7.74 16.32
CA ALA A 201 -0.45 -6.97 17.56
C ALA A 201 -1.77 -6.24 17.87
N TYR A 202 -2.75 -6.34 16.98
CA TYR A 202 -4.04 -5.68 17.20
C TYR A 202 -4.79 -6.29 18.38
N THR A 203 -5.20 -5.44 19.28
CA THR A 203 -6.06 -5.83 20.41
C THR A 203 -7.33 -4.98 20.35
N PRO A 204 -8.49 -5.60 20.10
CA PRO A 204 -9.75 -4.87 20.12
C PRO A 204 -9.94 -4.19 21.48
N HIS A 205 -10.33 -2.91 21.47
CA HIS A 205 -10.74 -2.27 22.72
C HIS A 205 -11.97 -2.96 23.32
N SER A 206 -12.14 -2.87 24.64
CA SER A 206 -13.21 -3.54 25.40
C SER A 206 -14.65 -3.21 24.97
N SER A 207 -14.82 -2.25 24.05
CA SER A 207 -16.10 -1.88 23.43
C SER A 207 -16.45 -2.70 22.18
N CYS A 208 -15.58 -3.66 21.75
CA CYS A 208 -15.89 -4.50 20.59
C CYS A 208 -17.12 -5.36 20.86
N VAL A 209 -18.17 -5.10 20.08
CA VAL A 209 -19.43 -5.84 20.14
C VAL A 209 -19.19 -7.25 19.60
N GLN A 210 -19.59 -8.27 20.38
CA GLN A 210 -19.72 -9.62 19.84
C GLN A 210 -20.94 -9.66 18.92
N ASP A 211 -20.72 -9.82 17.63
CA ASP A 211 -21.78 -9.94 16.62
C ASP A 211 -21.43 -11.12 15.71
N SER A 212 -22.41 -11.96 15.42
CA SER A 212 -22.22 -13.15 14.58
C SER A 212 -21.83 -12.84 13.13
N ARG A 213 -22.04 -11.61 12.69
CA ARG A 213 -21.64 -11.12 11.36
C ARG A 213 -20.17 -10.76 11.25
N LEU A 214 -19.47 -10.56 12.39
CA LEU A 214 -18.11 -10.05 12.48
C LEU A 214 -17.08 -11.16 12.64
N VAL A 215 -16.08 -11.18 11.76
CA VAL A 215 -14.91 -12.05 11.85
C VAL A 215 -13.63 -11.21 11.76
N TYR A 216 -12.72 -11.42 12.70
CA TYR A 216 -11.35 -10.87 12.61
C TYR A 216 -10.43 -11.86 11.92
N ARG A 217 -9.62 -11.38 10.99
CA ARG A 217 -8.59 -12.16 10.28
C ARG A 217 -7.25 -11.44 10.34
N SER A 218 -6.17 -12.19 10.46
CA SER A 218 -4.79 -11.69 10.40
C SER A 218 -3.95 -12.57 9.47
N ARG A 219 -2.78 -12.09 9.07
CA ARG A 219 -1.80 -12.83 8.25
C ARG A 219 -2.36 -13.36 6.93
N LEU A 220 -3.30 -12.63 6.33
CA LEU A 220 -3.80 -13.00 5.02
C LEU A 220 -2.68 -12.89 3.97
N THR A 221 -2.57 -13.91 3.13
CA THR A 221 -1.73 -13.88 1.93
C THR A 221 -2.27 -12.86 0.92
N ALA A 222 -1.47 -12.46 -0.06
CA ALA A 222 -1.92 -11.58 -1.13
C ALA A 222 -3.14 -12.13 -1.87
N GLN A 223 -3.19 -13.46 -2.09
CA GLN A 223 -4.33 -14.11 -2.74
C GLN A 223 -5.59 -14.05 -1.88
N GLU A 224 -5.48 -14.38 -0.58
CA GLU A 224 -6.64 -14.31 0.33
C GLU A 224 -7.16 -12.88 0.49
N MET A 225 -6.26 -11.86 0.48
CA MET A 225 -6.67 -10.45 0.48
C MET A 225 -7.41 -10.08 -0.81
N ALA A 226 -6.89 -10.50 -1.97
CA ALA A 226 -7.54 -10.25 -3.26
C ALA A 226 -8.91 -10.92 -3.34
N ASP A 227 -9.00 -12.19 -2.89
CA ASP A 227 -10.27 -12.92 -2.86
C ASP A 227 -11.29 -12.25 -1.93
N LEU A 228 -10.85 -11.79 -0.74
CA LEU A 228 -11.68 -11.05 0.19
C LEU A 228 -12.20 -9.75 -0.43
N PHE A 229 -11.33 -8.97 -1.08
CA PHE A 229 -11.75 -7.69 -1.67
C PHE A 229 -12.65 -7.89 -2.89
N CYS A 230 -12.40 -8.93 -3.72
CA CYS A 230 -13.29 -9.28 -4.82
C CYS A 230 -14.68 -9.75 -4.36
N ASP A 231 -14.78 -10.37 -3.18
CA ASP A 231 -16.04 -10.84 -2.59
C ASP A 231 -16.75 -9.77 -1.74
N SER A 232 -16.15 -8.61 -1.54
CA SER A 232 -16.69 -7.51 -0.73
C SER A 232 -17.44 -6.50 -1.59
N ASP A 233 -18.64 -6.11 -1.16
CA ASP A 233 -19.41 -5.01 -1.79
C ASP A 233 -18.83 -3.63 -1.42
N LEU A 234 -18.20 -3.54 -0.22
CA LEU A 234 -17.55 -2.34 0.28
C LEU A 234 -16.26 -2.71 1.02
N VAL A 235 -15.17 -2.03 0.69
CA VAL A 235 -13.93 -2.06 1.45
C VAL A 235 -13.72 -0.72 2.14
N ILE A 236 -13.53 -0.75 3.46
CA ILE A 236 -13.22 0.43 4.28
C ILE A 236 -11.75 0.35 4.69
N CYS A 237 -10.95 1.32 4.27
CA CYS A 237 -9.51 1.22 4.45
C CYS A 237 -8.81 2.58 4.59
N SER A 238 -7.50 2.56 4.82
CA SER A 238 -6.67 3.75 4.73
C SER A 238 -6.36 4.10 3.27
N ALA A 239 -6.18 5.39 2.98
CA ALA A 239 -5.68 5.89 1.70
C ALA A 239 -4.18 5.55 1.56
N SER A 240 -3.89 4.32 1.20
CA SER A 240 -2.55 3.75 1.06
C SER A 240 -2.57 2.63 0.01
N SER A 241 -1.51 1.82 -0.09
CA SER A 241 -1.44 0.70 -1.04
C SER A 241 -2.67 -0.22 -0.98
N VAL A 242 -3.23 -0.46 0.22
CA VAL A 242 -4.43 -1.29 0.39
C VAL A 242 -5.66 -0.71 -0.34
N CYS A 243 -5.76 0.61 -0.43
CA CYS A 243 -6.83 1.27 -1.17
C CYS A 243 -6.73 0.96 -2.68
N ILE A 244 -5.52 1.01 -3.25
CA ILE A 244 -5.31 0.68 -4.67
C ILE A 244 -5.62 -0.80 -4.93
N GLU A 245 -5.23 -1.68 -4.01
CA GLU A 245 -5.52 -3.11 -4.08
C GLU A 245 -7.04 -3.37 -4.09
N ALA A 246 -7.79 -2.69 -3.23
CA ALA A 246 -9.25 -2.81 -3.18
C ALA A 246 -9.93 -2.28 -4.45
N LEU A 247 -9.47 -1.12 -4.97
CA LEU A 247 -9.95 -0.57 -6.24
C LEU A 247 -9.67 -1.52 -7.42
N ALA A 248 -8.47 -2.13 -7.45
CA ALA A 248 -8.11 -3.12 -8.48
C ALA A 248 -9.03 -4.35 -8.48
N CYS A 249 -9.55 -4.75 -7.32
CA CYS A 249 -10.54 -5.82 -7.18
C CYS A 249 -11.95 -5.40 -7.62
N GLY A 250 -12.18 -4.12 -7.94
CA GLY A 250 -13.47 -3.59 -8.35
C GLY A 250 -14.47 -3.43 -7.20
N ALA A 251 -14.02 -3.47 -5.94
CA ALA A 251 -14.86 -3.17 -4.79
C ALA A 251 -15.22 -1.68 -4.73
N LYS A 252 -16.37 -1.34 -4.16
CA LYS A 252 -16.61 0.04 -3.70
C LYS A 252 -15.67 0.32 -2.54
N VAL A 253 -14.99 1.46 -2.54
CA VAL A 253 -13.99 1.77 -1.51
C VAL A 253 -14.39 3.03 -0.76
N ALA A 254 -14.44 2.93 0.56
CA ALA A 254 -14.49 4.07 1.47
C ALA A 254 -13.11 4.19 2.14
N ALA A 255 -12.41 5.29 1.90
CA ALA A 255 -11.07 5.45 2.43
C ALA A 255 -10.88 6.79 3.16
N GLY A 256 -9.95 6.77 4.12
CA GLY A 256 -9.52 7.97 4.83
C GLY A 256 -8.03 7.95 5.13
N TRP A 257 -7.50 9.05 5.62
CA TRP A 257 -6.10 9.21 5.96
C TRP A 257 -5.92 9.40 7.47
N TYR A 258 -4.78 8.96 8.01
CA TYR A 258 -4.44 9.11 9.43
C TYR A 258 -2.97 9.52 9.67
N VAL A 259 -2.16 9.61 8.61
CA VAL A 259 -0.81 10.17 8.59
C VAL A 259 -0.68 11.13 7.41
N ASP A 260 0.14 12.16 7.56
CA ASP A 260 0.17 13.32 6.63
C ASP A 260 0.54 12.93 5.19
N ASN A 261 1.42 11.94 5.02
CA ASN A 261 1.81 11.43 3.70
C ASN A 261 0.69 10.71 2.94
N GLN A 262 -0.40 10.32 3.62
CA GLN A 262 -1.58 9.74 2.96
C GLN A 262 -2.54 10.80 2.43
N LYS A 263 -2.43 12.05 2.93
CA LYS A 263 -3.43 13.08 2.64
C LYS A 263 -3.45 13.46 1.17
N GLU A 264 -2.31 13.67 0.56
CA GLU A 264 -2.23 14.07 -0.86
C GLU A 264 -2.77 12.97 -1.77
N PHE A 265 -2.41 11.72 -1.49
CA PHE A 265 -2.97 10.57 -2.19
C PHE A 265 -4.48 10.43 -1.99
N TYR A 266 -4.98 10.66 -0.78
CA TYR A 266 -6.41 10.71 -0.49
C TYR A 266 -7.12 11.80 -1.31
N ASP A 267 -6.57 13.02 -1.37
CA ASP A 267 -7.13 14.14 -2.12
C ASP A 267 -7.20 13.82 -3.64
N LEU A 268 -6.18 13.11 -4.18
CA LEU A 268 -6.16 12.64 -5.55
C LEU A 268 -7.27 11.60 -5.81
N LEU A 269 -7.47 10.65 -4.90
CA LEU A 269 -8.54 9.63 -5.02
C LEU A 269 -9.94 10.28 -5.00
N ILE A 270 -10.15 11.27 -4.13
CA ILE A 270 -11.40 12.03 -4.03
C ILE A 270 -11.65 12.85 -5.29
N SER A 271 -10.65 13.57 -5.79
CA SER A 271 -10.80 14.44 -6.97
C SER A 271 -11.16 13.65 -8.23
N ASN A 272 -10.76 12.39 -8.29
CA ASN A 272 -11.13 11.48 -9.37
C ASN A 272 -12.46 10.73 -9.14
N GLY A 273 -13.09 10.88 -7.98
CA GLY A 273 -14.36 10.21 -7.65
C GLY A 273 -14.23 8.69 -7.46
N TRP A 274 -13.04 8.18 -7.16
CA TRP A 274 -12.78 6.74 -7.06
C TRP A 274 -13.11 6.15 -5.70
N ILE A 275 -13.21 6.98 -4.68
CA ILE A 275 -13.52 6.55 -3.31
C ILE A 275 -14.62 7.37 -2.68
N ILE A 276 -15.26 6.79 -1.66
CA ILE A 276 -16.07 7.52 -0.69
C ILE A 276 -15.12 8.08 0.37
N GLY A 277 -15.09 9.40 0.54
CA GLY A 277 -14.14 10.04 1.45
C GLY A 277 -14.56 9.94 2.91
N LEU A 278 -13.68 9.42 3.75
CA LEU A 278 -13.85 9.35 5.20
C LEU A 278 -13.09 10.47 5.96
N GLY A 279 -12.28 11.27 5.25
CA GLY A 279 -11.48 12.34 5.84
C GLY A 279 -10.35 11.83 6.73
N ASN A 280 -10.04 12.59 7.78
CA ASN A 280 -9.09 12.17 8.79
C ASN A 280 -9.73 11.15 9.74
N VAL A 281 -9.35 9.88 9.59
CA VAL A 281 -9.94 8.78 10.37
C VAL A 281 -9.42 8.66 11.80
N ARG A 282 -8.42 9.47 12.21
CA ARG A 282 -8.06 9.62 13.62
C ARG A 282 -9.05 10.52 14.39
N GLN A 283 -9.76 11.39 13.67
CA GLN A 283 -10.81 12.25 14.19
C GLN A 283 -12.05 12.12 13.30
N PRO A 284 -12.67 10.93 13.27
CA PRO A 284 -13.72 10.63 12.33
C PRO A 284 -14.93 11.52 12.58
N SER A 285 -15.29 12.31 11.58
CA SER A 285 -16.48 13.18 11.58
C SER A 285 -17.56 12.70 10.61
N VAL A 286 -17.24 11.69 9.79
CA VAL A 286 -18.14 11.17 8.75
C VAL A 286 -19.01 10.06 9.33
N ASP A 287 -20.32 10.23 9.21
CA ASP A 287 -21.29 9.17 9.42
C ASP A 287 -21.28 8.25 8.18
N LEU A 288 -20.75 7.04 8.34
CA LEU A 288 -20.64 6.04 7.28
C LEU A 288 -22.01 5.70 6.68
N CYS A 289 -23.07 5.66 7.50
CA CYS A 289 -24.43 5.38 7.03
C CYS A 289 -24.90 6.39 6.01
N ASN A 290 -24.65 7.68 6.26
CA ASN A 290 -24.98 8.75 5.33
C ASN A 290 -24.08 8.72 4.10
N ALA A 291 -22.75 8.53 4.27
CA ALA A 291 -21.79 8.51 3.16
C ALA A 291 -22.09 7.39 2.15
N VAL A 292 -22.44 6.20 2.63
CA VAL A 292 -22.78 5.03 1.81
C VAL A 292 -24.14 5.18 1.13
N SER A 293 -25.14 5.77 1.80
CA SER A 293 -26.49 6.01 1.23
C SER A 293 -26.46 7.02 0.09
N TYR A 294 -25.60 8.04 0.16
CA TYR A 294 -25.47 9.07 -0.90
C TYR A 294 -24.89 8.50 -2.22
N THR A 295 -24.09 7.46 -2.17
CA THR A 295 -23.55 6.81 -3.39
C THR A 295 -24.59 6.03 -4.16
N HIS A 296 -25.64 5.52 -3.52
CA HIS A 296 -26.77 4.89 -4.21
C HIS A 296 -27.58 5.88 -5.05
N LEU A 297 -27.68 7.15 -4.63
CA LEU A 297 -28.47 8.15 -5.35
C LEU A 297 -27.75 8.65 -6.62
N ARG A 298 -26.42 8.73 -6.64
CA ARG A 298 -25.65 9.17 -7.82
C ARG A 298 -25.49 8.11 -8.91
N ALA A 299 -25.54 6.82 -8.56
CA ALA A 299 -25.45 5.72 -9.54
C ALA A 299 -26.69 5.63 -10.44
N HIS A 300 -27.80 6.30 -10.09
CA HIS A 300 -29.02 6.36 -10.89
C HIS A 300 -29.13 7.63 -11.76
N GLU A 301 -28.17 8.57 -11.70
CA GLU A 301 -28.18 9.83 -12.45
C GLU A 301 -27.16 9.87 -13.61
N THR A 302 -26.38 8.82 -13.83
CA THR A 302 -25.47 8.66 -14.98
C THR A 302 -25.77 7.37 -15.74
#